data_195418d45fee1b889974165cd82c7409
#
_entry.id   195418d45fee1b889974165cd82c7409
#
_cell.length_a   1.000
_cell.length_b   1.000
_cell.length_c   1.000
_cell.angle_alpha   90.00
_cell.angle_beta   90.00
_cell.angle_gamma   90.00
#
_symmetry.space_group_name_H-M   'P 1'
#
loop_
_entity.id
_entity.type
_entity.pdbx_description
1 polymer ?
#
loop_
_entity_poly.entity_id
_entity_poly.type
_entity_poly.pdbx_seq_one_letter_code
_entity_poly.pdbx_strand_id
1 'polypeptide(L)'
;MAVAAAATLASCTGKAPKANLKTDIDSLSYSIGMSQTQGLKDYLAQQVKMDTTNMDEFIKGLKDGVKETSKKKDAYYAGLQIGQQIKNQMIKGVNRELFGDDSTKTISVENFMSGFIAGTLNKGGKMTMEEAQQYARMNMERIKSKSLEKTYAANKKAGQDFLAANKTKPGVVTTPSGLQYKIVKAGTGAIPT
;
A
#
# COMPACT_ATOMS: atom_id res chain seq x y z
N MET A 1 7.46 -24.24 -46.35
CA MET A 1 8.30 -23.05 -46.21
C MET A 1 8.19 -22.60 -44.76
N ALA A 2 9.25 -22.82 -43.98
CA ALA A 2 9.33 -22.43 -42.60
C ALA A 2 9.88 -21.02 -42.49
N VAL A 3 9.13 -20.12 -41.89
CA VAL A 3 9.61 -18.78 -41.53
C VAL A 3 10.02 -18.80 -40.07
N ALA A 4 11.31 -18.89 -39.78
CA ALA A 4 11.88 -18.73 -38.49
C ALA A 4 12.04 -17.23 -38.18
N ALA A 5 11.18 -16.67 -37.33
CA ALA A 5 11.40 -15.35 -36.77
C ALA A 5 12.22 -15.49 -35.48
N ALA A 6 13.51 -15.27 -35.57
CA ALA A 6 14.41 -15.18 -34.43
C ALA A 6 14.24 -13.82 -33.76
N ALA A 7 13.44 -13.75 -32.72
CA ALA A 7 13.45 -12.63 -31.77
C ALA A 7 14.54 -12.86 -30.73
N THR A 8 15.66 -12.16 -30.91
CA THR A 8 16.74 -12.08 -29.91
C THR A 8 16.26 -11.25 -28.72
N LEU A 9 15.75 -11.92 -27.69
CA LEU A 9 15.53 -11.30 -26.39
C LEU A 9 16.78 -11.48 -25.53
N ALA A 10 17.33 -10.37 -25.09
CA ALA A 10 18.48 -10.27 -24.23
C ALA A 10 18.34 -11.15 -22.99
N SER A 11 19.29 -12.05 -22.89
CA SER A 11 19.78 -12.87 -21.82
C SER A 11 19.36 -12.48 -20.39
N CYS A 12 18.35 -13.18 -19.85
CA CYS A 12 18.34 -13.55 -18.45
C CYS A 12 19.12 -14.86 -18.32
N THR A 13 20.19 -14.90 -17.52
CA THR A 13 21.15 -15.99 -17.41
C THR A 13 20.64 -17.27 -16.76
N GLY A 14 19.35 -17.38 -16.46
CA GLY A 14 18.74 -18.60 -15.91
C GLY A 14 18.42 -19.61 -16.99
N LYS A 15 19.25 -20.64 -17.14
CA LYS A 15 18.89 -21.79 -17.99
C LYS A 15 17.74 -22.54 -17.39
N ALA A 16 16.67 -22.74 -18.16
CA ALA A 16 15.56 -23.61 -17.74
C ALA A 16 16.09 -25.03 -17.43
N PRO A 17 15.55 -25.71 -16.41
CA PRO A 17 15.92 -27.07 -16.11
C PRO A 17 15.66 -27.98 -17.33
N LYS A 18 16.54 -28.95 -17.55
CA LYS A 18 16.32 -29.96 -18.60
C LYS A 18 15.11 -30.82 -18.21
N ALA A 19 14.12 -30.89 -19.10
CA ALA A 19 12.99 -31.77 -18.96
C ALA A 19 13.30 -33.13 -19.60
N ASN A 20 12.79 -34.20 -18.99
CA ASN A 20 12.86 -35.56 -19.53
C ASN A 20 11.43 -36.00 -19.91
N LEU A 21 11.08 -35.86 -21.18
CA LEU A 21 9.73 -36.06 -21.69
C LEU A 21 9.63 -37.43 -22.38
N LYS A 22 9.86 -38.51 -21.64
CA LYS A 22 9.88 -39.88 -22.18
C LYS A 22 8.49 -40.54 -22.26
N THR A 23 7.59 -40.11 -21.39
CA THR A 23 6.24 -40.63 -21.33
C THR A 23 5.20 -39.55 -21.62
N ASP A 24 3.97 -39.94 -21.95
CA ASP A 24 2.85 -39.00 -22.11
C ASP A 24 2.56 -38.23 -20.82
N ILE A 25 2.74 -38.87 -19.67
CA ILE A 25 2.60 -38.23 -18.35
C ILE A 25 3.68 -37.18 -18.13
N ASP A 26 4.92 -37.45 -18.52
CA ASP A 26 6.01 -36.48 -18.42
C ASP A 26 5.72 -35.24 -19.27
N SER A 27 5.29 -35.48 -20.52
CA SER A 27 4.93 -34.42 -21.48
C SER A 27 3.72 -33.61 -21.01
N LEU A 28 2.70 -34.27 -20.47
CA LEU A 28 1.51 -33.63 -19.90
C LEU A 28 1.90 -32.76 -18.67
N SER A 29 2.69 -33.33 -17.75
CA SER A 29 3.16 -32.61 -16.54
C SER A 29 3.93 -31.35 -16.90
N TYR A 30 4.83 -31.43 -17.85
CA TYR A 30 5.58 -30.29 -18.36
C TYR A 30 4.67 -29.23 -18.98
N SER A 31 3.73 -29.65 -19.82
CA SER A 31 2.79 -28.77 -20.50
C SER A 31 1.87 -28.04 -19.52
N ILE A 32 1.38 -28.74 -18.50
CA ILE A 32 0.60 -28.13 -17.42
C ILE A 32 1.45 -27.07 -16.70
N GLY A 33 2.68 -27.41 -16.30
CA GLY A 33 3.60 -26.48 -15.64
C GLY A 33 3.82 -25.21 -16.46
N MET A 34 4.05 -25.35 -17.77
CA MET A 34 4.20 -24.17 -18.65
C MET A 34 2.93 -23.34 -18.75
N SER A 35 1.77 -23.97 -18.93
CA SER A 35 0.51 -23.27 -19.09
C SER A 35 0.11 -22.43 -17.87
N GLN A 36 0.49 -22.86 -16.67
CA GLN A 36 0.24 -22.12 -15.42
C GLN A 36 1.07 -20.85 -15.26
N THR A 37 2.04 -20.62 -16.14
CA THR A 37 2.88 -19.41 -16.05
C THR A 37 2.36 -18.24 -16.89
N GLN A 38 1.22 -18.39 -17.56
CA GLN A 38 0.63 -17.34 -18.37
C GLN A 38 0.35 -16.10 -17.50
N GLY A 39 0.93 -14.97 -17.87
CA GLY A 39 0.80 -13.71 -17.11
C GLY A 39 1.59 -13.63 -15.79
N LEU A 40 2.27 -14.70 -15.37
CA LEU A 40 2.98 -14.75 -14.08
C LEU A 40 4.04 -13.64 -13.99
N LYS A 41 4.81 -13.39 -15.04
CA LYS A 41 5.86 -12.35 -15.03
C LYS A 41 5.28 -10.96 -14.80
N ASP A 42 4.18 -10.65 -15.46
CA ASP A 42 3.49 -9.36 -15.30
C ASP A 42 2.88 -9.23 -13.90
N TYR A 43 2.30 -10.30 -13.38
CA TYR A 43 1.82 -10.36 -11.99
C TYR A 43 2.94 -10.09 -10.99
N LEU A 44 4.10 -10.74 -11.15
CA LEU A 44 5.26 -10.54 -10.28
C LEU A 44 5.75 -9.08 -10.32
N ALA A 45 5.84 -8.49 -11.51
CA ALA A 45 6.30 -7.12 -11.67
C ALA A 45 5.27 -6.09 -11.16
N GLN A 46 4.01 -6.25 -11.53
CA GLN A 46 2.99 -5.22 -11.30
C GLN A 46 2.27 -5.36 -9.95
N GLN A 47 1.94 -6.57 -9.53
CA GLN A 47 1.21 -6.80 -8.28
C GLN A 47 2.13 -7.06 -7.10
N VAL A 48 3.10 -7.98 -7.28
CA VAL A 48 4.07 -8.29 -6.22
C VAL A 48 5.14 -7.21 -6.09
N LYS A 49 5.33 -6.36 -7.13
CA LYS A 49 6.39 -5.36 -7.23
C LYS A 49 7.80 -5.96 -7.12
N MET A 50 7.94 -7.18 -7.60
CA MET A 50 9.20 -7.87 -7.64
C MET A 50 10.08 -7.29 -8.77
N ASP A 51 11.34 -6.99 -8.44
CA ASP A 51 12.32 -6.69 -9.49
C ASP A 51 12.65 -7.96 -10.28
N THR A 52 12.23 -7.96 -11.55
CA THR A 52 12.39 -9.13 -12.44
C THR A 52 13.83 -9.43 -12.82
N THR A 53 14.80 -8.60 -12.44
CA THR A 53 16.23 -8.94 -12.55
C THR A 53 16.63 -10.03 -11.55
N ASN A 54 15.84 -10.22 -10.49
CA ASN A 54 16.06 -11.23 -9.45
C ASN A 54 15.31 -12.56 -9.71
N MET A 55 15.05 -12.91 -10.97
CA MET A 55 14.34 -14.15 -11.33
C MET A 55 15.04 -15.42 -10.84
N ASP A 56 16.35 -15.41 -10.72
CA ASP A 56 17.11 -16.58 -10.24
C ASP A 56 16.79 -16.88 -8.77
N GLU A 57 16.67 -15.86 -7.92
CA GLU A 57 16.26 -16.02 -6.52
C GLU A 57 14.78 -16.44 -6.41
N PHE A 58 13.93 -15.93 -7.27
CA PHE A 58 12.53 -16.37 -7.36
C PHE A 58 12.44 -17.87 -7.71
N ILE A 59 13.18 -18.32 -8.73
CA ILE A 59 13.20 -19.73 -9.15
C ILE A 59 13.78 -20.62 -8.04
N LYS A 60 14.80 -20.15 -7.32
CA LYS A 60 15.33 -20.86 -6.16
C LYS A 60 14.27 -21.02 -5.08
N GLY A 61 13.56 -19.94 -4.73
CA GLY A 61 12.46 -19.98 -3.76
C GLY A 61 11.35 -20.95 -4.17
N LEU A 62 10.96 -21.01 -5.46
CA LEU A 62 10.01 -21.99 -5.97
C LEU A 62 10.46 -23.43 -5.77
N LYS A 63 11.73 -23.73 -6.10
CA LYS A 63 12.29 -25.08 -5.95
C LYS A 63 12.37 -25.50 -4.49
N ASP A 64 12.72 -24.58 -3.61
CA ASP A 64 12.82 -24.83 -2.17
C ASP A 64 11.43 -25.04 -1.58
N GLY A 65 10.45 -24.21 -1.96
CA GLY A 65 9.08 -24.33 -1.49
C GLY A 65 8.39 -25.64 -1.88
N VAL A 66 8.58 -26.10 -3.12
CA VAL A 66 7.97 -27.38 -3.59
C VAL A 66 8.59 -28.61 -2.89
N LYS A 67 9.85 -28.53 -2.49
CA LYS A 67 10.56 -29.64 -1.82
C LYS A 67 10.37 -29.67 -0.31
N GLU A 68 9.87 -28.58 0.26
CA GLU A 68 9.78 -28.43 1.71
C GLU A 68 8.63 -29.25 2.27
N THR A 69 8.90 -30.03 3.30
CA THR A 69 7.91 -30.88 4.02
C THR A 69 7.89 -30.59 5.52
N SER A 70 8.74 -29.68 6.00
CA SER A 70 8.86 -29.36 7.42
C SER A 70 7.79 -28.36 7.87
N LYS A 71 6.90 -28.74 8.77
CA LYS A 71 5.92 -27.85 9.39
C LYS A 71 6.53 -26.61 10.06
N LYS A 72 7.78 -26.70 10.53
CA LYS A 72 8.51 -25.53 11.08
C LYS A 72 8.81 -24.50 10.00
N LYS A 73 9.16 -24.95 8.79
CA LYS A 73 9.43 -24.05 7.67
C LYS A 73 8.14 -23.51 7.06
N ASP A 74 7.05 -24.28 7.05
CA ASP A 74 5.73 -23.77 6.68
C ASP A 74 5.34 -22.58 7.56
N ALA A 75 5.53 -22.70 8.89
CA ALA A 75 5.30 -21.60 9.82
C ALA A 75 6.22 -20.40 9.56
N TYR A 76 7.48 -20.63 9.23
CA TYR A 76 8.44 -19.58 8.88
C TYR A 76 8.02 -18.86 7.59
N TYR A 77 7.61 -19.58 6.56
CA TYR A 77 7.13 -18.98 5.30
C TYR A 77 5.85 -18.18 5.51
N ALA A 78 4.92 -18.66 6.33
CA ALA A 78 3.74 -17.89 6.72
C ALA A 78 4.14 -16.57 7.42
N GLY A 79 5.12 -16.61 8.30
CA GLY A 79 5.68 -15.43 8.95
C GLY A 79 6.31 -14.44 7.97
N LEU A 80 7.06 -14.92 6.99
CA LEU A 80 7.63 -14.08 5.92
C LEU A 80 6.55 -13.40 5.09
N GLN A 81 5.51 -14.13 4.69
CA GLN A 81 4.39 -13.60 3.92
C GLN A 81 3.65 -12.49 4.69
N ILE A 82 3.33 -12.73 5.96
CA ILE A 82 2.69 -11.74 6.82
C ILE A 82 3.62 -10.53 7.03
N GLY A 83 4.91 -10.75 7.27
CA GLY A 83 5.90 -9.68 7.41
C GLY A 83 6.00 -8.79 6.16
N GLN A 84 5.95 -9.36 4.98
CA GLN A 84 5.91 -8.64 3.71
C GLN A 84 4.62 -7.82 3.57
N GLN A 85 3.48 -8.38 3.96
CA GLN A 85 2.20 -7.68 3.96
C GLN A 85 2.20 -6.50 4.95
N ILE A 86 2.74 -6.70 6.15
CA ILE A 86 2.91 -5.62 7.13
C ILE A 86 3.75 -4.49 6.54
N LYS A 87 4.93 -4.80 6.00
CA LYS A 87 5.85 -3.81 5.41
C LYS A 87 5.22 -3.06 4.24
N ASN A 88 4.61 -3.78 3.30
CA ASN A 88 4.21 -3.24 2.02
C ASN A 88 2.82 -2.61 2.01
N GLN A 89 1.94 -3.01 2.93
CA GLN A 89 0.56 -2.56 2.98
C GLN A 89 0.20 -1.86 4.31
N MET A 90 0.34 -2.55 5.45
CA MET A 90 -0.16 -2.03 6.73
C MET A 90 0.58 -0.76 7.15
N ILE A 91 1.92 -0.80 7.22
CA ILE A 91 2.73 0.37 7.63
C ILE A 91 2.54 1.52 6.66
N LYS A 92 2.54 1.25 5.35
CA LYS A 92 2.31 2.30 4.35
C LYS A 92 0.91 2.89 4.44
N GLY A 93 -0.10 2.05 4.70
CA GLY A 93 -1.49 2.50 4.90
C GLY A 93 -1.61 3.43 6.09
N VAL A 94 -1.08 3.03 7.25
CA VAL A 94 -1.08 3.85 8.46
C VAL A 94 -0.30 5.16 8.27
N ASN A 95 0.87 5.11 7.63
CA ASN A 95 1.64 6.32 7.35
C ASN A 95 0.87 7.31 6.47
N ARG A 96 0.23 6.81 5.40
CA ARG A 96 -0.60 7.65 4.52
C ARG A 96 -1.78 8.25 5.26
N GLU A 97 -2.42 7.48 6.13
CA GLU A 97 -3.55 7.98 6.92
C GLU A 97 -3.14 9.08 7.92
N LEU A 98 -2.00 8.90 8.58
CA LEU A 98 -1.53 9.84 9.61
C LEU A 98 -0.83 11.08 9.04
N PHE A 99 -0.09 10.91 7.94
CA PHE A 99 0.83 11.93 7.44
C PHE A 99 0.54 12.38 6.01
N GLY A 100 -0.45 11.76 5.34
CA GLY A 100 -0.76 12.05 3.95
C GLY A 100 0.42 11.68 3.04
N ASP A 101 0.84 12.63 2.18
CA ASP A 101 1.94 12.45 1.23
C ASP A 101 3.33 12.80 1.83
N ASP A 102 3.40 13.13 3.12
CA ASP A 102 4.67 13.42 3.78
C ASP A 102 5.49 12.14 4.02
N SER A 103 6.27 11.74 3.03
CA SER A 103 7.12 10.55 3.05
C SER A 103 8.30 10.63 4.03
N THR A 104 8.55 11.80 4.64
CA THR A 104 9.60 11.97 5.66
C THR A 104 9.19 11.44 7.03
N LYS A 105 7.90 11.18 7.22
CA LYS A 105 7.33 10.68 8.47
C LYS A 105 6.90 9.22 8.35
N THR A 106 7.16 8.47 9.41
CA THR A 106 6.73 7.07 9.51
C THR A 106 6.42 6.73 10.97
N ILE A 107 5.54 5.76 11.17
CA ILE A 107 5.38 5.12 12.48
C ILE A 107 6.62 4.28 12.80
N SER A 108 6.87 4.01 14.08
CA SER A 108 7.93 3.07 14.48
C SER A 108 7.59 1.65 14.07
N VAL A 109 8.34 1.13 13.09
CA VAL A 109 8.22 -0.27 12.65
C VAL A 109 8.53 -1.24 13.78
N GLU A 110 9.54 -0.93 14.60
CA GLU A 110 9.95 -1.73 15.74
C GLU A 110 8.83 -1.85 16.78
N ASN A 111 8.22 -0.72 17.17
CA ASN A 111 7.10 -0.73 18.12
C ASN A 111 5.85 -1.40 17.53
N PHE A 112 5.58 -1.20 16.24
CA PHE A 112 4.50 -1.91 15.55
C PHE A 112 4.71 -3.42 15.62
N MET A 113 5.91 -3.90 15.28
CA MET A 113 6.24 -5.33 15.33
C MET A 113 6.19 -5.88 16.74
N SER A 114 6.67 -5.14 17.74
CA SER A 114 6.59 -5.55 19.14
C SER A 114 5.14 -5.75 19.60
N GLY A 115 4.25 -4.82 19.27
CA GLY A 115 2.82 -4.92 19.54
C GLY A 115 2.16 -6.08 18.78
N PHE A 116 2.48 -6.23 17.49
CA PHE A 116 1.96 -7.30 16.65
C PHE A 116 2.33 -8.70 17.19
N ILE A 117 3.60 -8.89 17.59
CA ILE A 117 4.08 -10.14 18.16
C ILE A 117 3.43 -10.39 19.53
N ALA A 118 3.36 -9.39 20.39
CA ALA A 118 2.71 -9.52 21.70
C ALA A 118 1.23 -9.92 21.56
N GLY A 119 0.51 -9.31 20.62
CA GLY A 119 -0.88 -9.66 20.30
C GLY A 119 -1.02 -11.08 19.75
N THR A 120 -0.13 -11.49 18.85
CA THR A 120 -0.11 -12.85 18.27
C THR A 120 0.13 -13.93 19.33
N LEU A 121 1.04 -13.67 20.26
CA LEU A 121 1.38 -14.61 21.34
C LEU A 121 0.43 -14.54 22.53
N ASN A 122 -0.40 -13.52 22.58
CA ASN A 122 -1.22 -13.18 23.75
C ASN A 122 -0.39 -13.09 25.06
N LYS A 123 0.83 -12.59 24.94
CA LYS A 123 1.84 -12.48 26.01
C LYS A 123 2.72 -11.25 25.86
N GLY A 124 3.16 -10.70 26.99
CA GLY A 124 4.19 -9.66 27.04
C GLY A 124 3.74 -8.29 26.51
N GLY A 125 2.47 -8.10 26.26
CA GLY A 125 1.92 -6.81 25.84
C GLY A 125 2.02 -5.77 26.97
N LYS A 126 2.25 -4.49 26.58
CA LYS A 126 2.23 -3.36 27.50
C LYS A 126 0.80 -2.89 27.82
N MET A 127 -0.18 -3.39 27.08
CA MET A 127 -1.60 -3.13 27.20
C MET A 127 -2.38 -4.35 26.70
N THR A 128 -3.63 -4.47 27.12
CA THR A 128 -4.53 -5.49 26.60
C THR A 128 -4.95 -5.19 25.16
N MET A 129 -5.59 -6.13 24.49
CA MET A 129 -6.09 -5.93 23.12
C MET A 129 -7.14 -4.81 23.07
N GLU A 130 -8.04 -4.77 24.07
CA GLU A 130 -9.09 -3.75 24.20
C GLU A 130 -8.48 -2.35 24.40
N GLU A 131 -7.52 -2.23 25.31
CA GLU A 131 -6.78 -0.98 25.54
C GLU A 131 -6.04 -0.53 24.27
N ALA A 132 -5.40 -1.45 23.55
CA ALA A 132 -4.69 -1.16 22.31
C ALA A 132 -5.65 -0.64 21.23
N GLN A 133 -6.81 -1.28 21.06
CA GLN A 133 -7.83 -0.86 20.09
C GLN A 133 -8.39 0.53 20.43
N GLN A 134 -8.71 0.75 21.71
CA GLN A 134 -9.23 2.04 22.17
C GLN A 134 -8.19 3.15 21.99
N TYR A 135 -6.94 2.90 22.41
CA TYR A 135 -5.85 3.84 22.24
C TYR A 135 -5.60 4.19 20.77
N ALA A 136 -5.55 3.17 19.90
CA ALA A 136 -5.37 3.38 18.47
C ALA A 136 -6.48 4.27 17.89
N ARG A 137 -7.76 3.95 18.16
CA ARG A 137 -8.91 4.71 17.65
C ARG A 137 -8.86 6.17 18.07
N MET A 138 -8.61 6.44 19.36
CA MET A 138 -8.59 7.81 19.89
C MET A 138 -7.40 8.62 19.39
N ASN A 139 -6.24 7.98 19.27
CA ASN A 139 -5.01 8.68 18.94
C ASN A 139 -4.72 8.80 17.45
N MET A 140 -5.27 7.91 16.62
CA MET A 140 -5.17 8.04 15.16
C MET A 140 -5.67 9.40 14.70
N GLU A 141 -6.92 9.75 15.06
CA GLU A 141 -7.52 11.02 14.64
C GLU A 141 -6.78 12.23 15.23
N ARG A 142 -6.38 12.15 16.49
CA ARG A 142 -5.62 13.23 17.15
C ARG A 142 -4.27 13.49 16.47
N ILE A 143 -3.55 12.44 16.11
CA ILE A 143 -2.23 12.56 15.47
C ILE A 143 -2.40 13.05 14.03
N LYS A 144 -3.39 12.53 13.31
CA LYS A 144 -3.75 12.98 11.95
C LYS A 144 -4.08 14.46 11.92
N SER A 145 -4.98 14.92 12.82
CA SER A 145 -5.35 16.34 12.93
C SER A 145 -4.13 17.23 13.18
N LYS A 146 -3.26 16.85 14.11
CA LYS A 146 -2.01 17.59 14.38
C LYS A 146 -1.09 17.62 13.15
N SER A 147 -1.00 16.53 12.41
CA SER A 147 -0.17 16.46 11.20
C SER A 147 -0.72 17.40 10.11
N LEU A 148 -2.03 17.39 9.90
CA LEU A 148 -2.72 18.26 8.94
C LEU A 148 -2.60 19.74 9.34
N GLU A 149 -2.81 20.07 10.62
CA GLU A 149 -2.63 21.43 11.11
C GLU A 149 -1.23 21.97 10.83
N LYS A 150 -0.19 21.17 11.11
CA LYS A 150 1.20 21.54 10.84
C LYS A 150 1.46 21.72 9.33
N THR A 151 0.97 20.81 8.52
CA THR A 151 1.20 20.80 7.06
C THR A 151 0.50 21.99 6.40
N TYR A 152 -0.70 22.32 6.83
CA TYR A 152 -1.53 23.35 6.19
C TYR A 152 -1.64 24.66 6.98
N ALA A 153 -0.80 24.85 8.02
CA ALA A 153 -0.80 26.04 8.87
C ALA A 153 -0.72 27.35 8.06
N ALA A 154 0.19 27.42 7.09
CA ALA A 154 0.38 28.59 6.23
C ALA A 154 -0.85 28.86 5.37
N ASN A 155 -1.46 27.82 4.77
CA ASN A 155 -2.66 27.97 3.97
C ASN A 155 -3.88 28.39 4.82
N LYS A 156 -4.04 27.79 6.00
CA LYS A 156 -5.07 28.17 6.96
C LYS A 156 -4.94 29.64 7.36
N LYS A 157 -3.70 30.08 7.66
CA LYS A 157 -3.44 31.49 7.99
C LYS A 157 -3.74 32.43 6.83
N ALA A 158 -3.30 32.10 5.63
CA ALA A 158 -3.60 32.90 4.43
C ALA A 158 -5.12 33.02 4.19
N GLY A 159 -5.87 31.93 4.38
CA GLY A 159 -7.35 31.94 4.30
C GLY A 159 -7.98 32.83 5.38
N GLN A 160 -7.50 32.77 6.61
CA GLN A 160 -7.99 33.62 7.69
C GLN A 160 -7.70 35.11 7.42
N ASP A 161 -6.48 35.43 6.99
CA ASP A 161 -6.07 36.79 6.65
C ASP A 161 -6.92 37.33 5.48
N PHE A 162 -7.18 36.49 4.45
CA PHE A 162 -8.05 36.85 3.36
C PHE A 162 -9.49 37.14 3.84
N LEU A 163 -10.08 36.28 4.66
CA LEU A 163 -11.43 36.48 5.19
C LEU A 163 -11.53 37.74 6.06
N ALA A 164 -10.51 37.99 6.89
CA ALA A 164 -10.45 39.21 7.70
C ALA A 164 -10.42 40.48 6.83
N ALA A 165 -9.56 40.49 5.82
CA ALA A 165 -9.48 41.61 4.88
C ALA A 165 -10.70 41.74 3.99
N ASN A 166 -11.31 40.62 3.56
CA ASN A 166 -12.47 40.64 2.68
C ASN A 166 -13.72 41.11 3.38
N LYS A 167 -13.87 40.85 4.69
CA LYS A 167 -14.99 41.31 5.51
C LYS A 167 -15.20 42.83 5.46
N THR A 168 -14.13 43.60 5.30
CA THR A 168 -14.16 45.06 5.27
C THR A 168 -14.42 45.67 3.88
N LYS A 169 -14.47 44.82 2.83
CA LYS A 169 -14.67 45.30 1.47
C LYS A 169 -16.14 45.71 1.20
N PRO A 170 -16.36 46.76 0.40
CA PRO A 170 -17.71 47.22 0.07
C PRO A 170 -18.56 46.10 -0.58
N GLY A 171 -19.74 45.92 -0.08
CA GLY A 171 -20.73 44.97 -0.60
C GLY A 171 -20.51 43.52 -0.19
N VAL A 172 -19.54 43.23 0.68
CA VAL A 172 -19.35 41.91 1.27
C VAL A 172 -20.22 41.75 2.51
N VAL A 173 -21.00 40.70 2.55
CA VAL A 173 -21.88 40.32 3.66
C VAL A 173 -21.26 39.06 4.32
N THR A 174 -21.18 39.07 5.65
CA THR A 174 -20.71 37.88 6.43
C THR A 174 -21.90 37.32 7.19
N THR A 175 -22.20 36.03 6.98
CA THR A 175 -23.24 35.29 7.71
C THR A 175 -22.78 34.90 9.13
N PRO A 176 -23.70 34.50 10.02
CA PRO A 176 -23.36 33.99 11.35
C PRO A 176 -22.45 32.74 11.29
N SER A 177 -22.50 31.95 10.23
CA SER A 177 -21.60 30.79 10.00
C SER A 177 -20.19 31.15 9.54
N GLY A 178 -19.93 32.47 9.29
CA GLY A 178 -18.65 32.95 8.77
C GLY A 178 -18.51 32.90 7.25
N LEU A 179 -19.54 32.43 6.53
CA LEU A 179 -19.59 32.52 5.06
C LEU A 179 -19.62 33.97 4.62
N GLN A 180 -18.77 34.32 3.66
CA GLN A 180 -18.75 35.65 3.06
C GLN A 180 -19.22 35.59 1.62
N TYR A 181 -20.10 36.51 1.24
CA TYR A 181 -20.60 36.63 -0.13
C TYR A 181 -20.73 38.07 -0.55
N LYS A 182 -20.71 38.30 -1.85
CA LYS A 182 -21.03 39.60 -2.47
C LYS A 182 -21.98 39.36 -3.64
N ILE A 183 -23.05 40.14 -3.66
CA ILE A 183 -23.97 40.12 -4.81
C ILE A 183 -23.31 40.93 -5.92
N VAL A 184 -22.88 40.28 -6.99
CA VAL A 184 -22.28 40.92 -8.17
C VAL A 184 -23.38 41.47 -9.10
N LYS A 185 -24.47 40.69 -9.24
CA LYS A 185 -25.66 41.08 -10.04
C LYS A 185 -26.89 40.51 -9.34
N ALA A 186 -27.86 41.40 -9.06
CA ALA A 186 -29.13 40.97 -8.53
C ALA A 186 -29.96 40.26 -9.60
N GLY A 187 -30.63 39.18 -9.24
CA GLY A 187 -31.58 38.51 -10.11
C GLY A 187 -32.86 39.37 -10.27
N THR A 188 -33.48 39.30 -11.44
CA THR A 188 -34.74 39.97 -11.77
C THR A 188 -35.90 38.99 -11.99
N GLY A 189 -35.67 37.69 -11.81
CA GLY A 189 -36.66 36.64 -11.92
C GLY A 189 -37.53 36.47 -10.65
N ALA A 190 -38.58 35.65 -10.74
CA ALA A 190 -39.41 35.28 -9.60
C ALA A 190 -38.57 34.53 -8.54
N ILE A 191 -38.86 34.78 -7.25
CA ILE A 191 -38.22 34.06 -6.15
C ILE A 191 -38.74 32.62 -6.17
N PRO A 192 -37.85 31.60 -6.21
CA PRO A 192 -38.30 30.22 -6.13
C PRO A 192 -38.99 29.95 -4.79
N THR A 193 -40.13 29.28 -4.85
CA THR A 193 -40.91 28.84 -3.68
C THR A 193 -40.37 27.49 -3.18
#